data_330f9903e9df07c1bf27a52af73be213
#
_entry.id   330f9903e9df07c1bf27a52af73be213
#
_cell.length_a   1.000
_cell.length_b   1.000
_cell.length_c   1.000
_cell.angle_alpha   90.00
_cell.angle_beta   90.00
_cell.angle_gamma   90.00
#
_symmetry.space_group_name_H-M   'P 1'
#
loop_
_entity.id
_entity.type
_entity.pdbx_description
1 polymer ?
#
loop_
_entity_poly.entity_id
_entity_poly.type
_entity_poly.pdbx_seq_one_letter_code
_entity_poly.pdbx_strand_id
1 'polypeptide(L)'
;MARRRKRGYYLVEGLDLHEEMERLRALPIFAGGELARRRPELRVRRPSKKPNRVGFAIPGEWRISVTAYPGIRAGDAQEILLHELVHLHVGELPGAHRWHGRGFRLALHRAMVEAYGLEVPRPRSIHHGYYAEAIERARGPEQLELAVAA
;
A
#
# COMPACT_ATOMS: atom_id res chain seq x y z
N MET A 1 18.62 5.97 19.82
CA MET A 1 19.34 4.89 19.15
C MET A 1 18.50 4.28 18.05
N ALA A 2 19.01 4.30 16.86
CA ALA A 2 18.27 3.67 15.75
C ALA A 2 18.16 2.18 16.03
N ARG A 3 16.96 1.70 16.20
CA ARG A 3 16.74 0.27 16.30
C ARG A 3 17.32 -0.40 15.07
N ARG A 4 18.16 -1.38 15.28
CA ARG A 4 18.61 -2.24 14.20
C ARG A 4 17.39 -2.89 13.59
N ARG A 5 16.95 -2.38 12.46
CA ARG A 5 15.93 -3.03 11.68
C ARG A 5 16.51 -4.32 11.16
N LYS A 6 15.77 -5.39 11.30
CA LYS A 6 16.01 -6.58 10.50
C LYS A 6 15.65 -6.21 9.07
N ARG A 7 16.59 -5.66 8.34
CA ARG A 7 16.35 -5.10 7.01
C ARG A 7 15.57 -6.03 6.09
N GLY A 8 15.92 -7.31 6.08
CA GLY A 8 15.20 -8.29 5.28
C GLY A 8 13.73 -8.45 5.63
N TYR A 9 13.33 -8.03 6.82
CA TYR A 9 11.94 -8.09 7.24
C TYR A 9 11.07 -7.04 6.56
N TYR A 10 11.64 -5.87 6.29
CA TYR A 10 10.90 -4.74 5.70
C TYR A 10 11.09 -4.62 4.20
N LEU A 11 11.96 -5.43 3.61
CA LEU A 11 12.23 -5.39 2.18
C LEU A 11 11.44 -6.47 1.46
N VAL A 12 10.70 -6.07 0.44
CA VAL A 12 10.00 -6.97 -0.47
C VAL A 12 10.59 -6.75 -1.84
N GLU A 13 11.36 -7.70 -2.34
CA GLU A 13 12.11 -7.55 -3.60
C GLU A 13 12.92 -6.24 -3.63
N GLY A 14 13.58 -5.92 -2.52
CA GLY A 14 14.37 -4.70 -2.41
C GLY A 14 13.59 -3.45 -2.02
N LEU A 15 12.26 -3.52 -1.97
CA LEU A 15 11.42 -2.38 -1.61
C LEU A 15 11.30 -2.24 -0.10
N ASP A 16 11.64 -1.06 0.43
CA ASP A 16 11.39 -0.71 1.83
C ASP A 16 10.01 -0.10 1.95
N LEU A 17 9.11 -0.80 2.62
CA LEU A 17 7.71 -0.36 2.75
C LEU A 17 7.57 0.91 3.60
N HIS A 18 8.50 1.18 4.51
CA HIS A 18 8.46 2.43 5.27
C HIS A 18 8.79 3.64 4.39
N GLU A 19 9.75 3.51 3.50
CA GLU A 19 10.08 4.55 2.52
C GLU A 19 8.93 4.73 1.53
N GLU A 20 8.36 3.63 1.06
CA GLU A 20 7.22 3.67 0.15
C GLU A 20 6.04 4.38 0.81
N MET A 21 5.77 4.10 2.08
CA MET A 21 4.69 4.78 2.80
C MET A 21 4.90 6.29 2.84
N GLU A 22 6.13 6.75 3.06
CA GLU A 22 6.41 8.19 3.08
C GLU A 22 6.17 8.82 1.72
N ARG A 23 6.54 8.12 0.65
CA ARG A 23 6.25 8.58 -0.71
C ARG A 23 4.74 8.66 -0.97
N LEU A 24 4.00 7.64 -0.55
CA LEU A 24 2.55 7.57 -0.76
C LEU A 24 1.79 8.62 0.05
N ARG A 25 2.25 8.94 1.26
CA ARG A 25 1.61 9.97 2.09
C ARG A 25 1.63 11.35 1.42
N ALA A 26 2.58 11.58 0.53
CA ALA A 26 2.71 12.86 -0.19
C ALA A 26 1.81 12.95 -1.44
N LEU A 27 1.02 11.94 -1.74
CA LEU A 27 0.14 11.95 -2.90
C LEU A 27 -0.91 13.07 -2.81
N PRO A 28 -1.28 13.68 -3.95
CA PRO A 28 -2.29 14.75 -3.97
C PRO A 28 -3.61 14.37 -3.32
N ILE A 29 -4.05 13.12 -3.47
CA ILE A 29 -5.31 12.67 -2.85
C ILE A 29 -5.31 12.85 -1.32
N PHE A 30 -4.15 12.73 -0.68
CA PHE A 30 -4.04 12.85 0.78
C PHE A 30 -3.72 14.27 1.25
N ALA A 31 -3.49 15.20 0.33
CA ALA A 31 -3.14 16.57 0.69
C ALA A 31 -4.25 17.21 1.53
N GLY A 32 -3.85 17.86 2.62
CA GLY A 32 -4.78 18.50 3.54
C GLY A 32 -5.44 17.57 4.55
N GLY A 33 -5.26 16.25 4.40
CA GLY A 33 -5.81 15.26 5.33
C GLY A 33 -4.84 14.84 6.43
N GLU A 34 -5.32 14.00 7.33
CA GLU A 34 -4.53 13.52 8.46
C GLU A 34 -3.30 12.72 8.02
N LEU A 35 -3.40 11.93 6.95
CA LEU A 35 -2.27 11.16 6.43
C LEU A 35 -1.09 12.04 6.03
N ALA A 36 -1.35 13.22 5.47
CA ALA A 36 -0.30 14.14 5.09
C ALA A 36 0.42 14.71 6.32
N ARG A 37 -0.32 14.92 7.41
CA ARG A 37 0.19 15.55 8.63
C ARG A 37 0.75 14.58 9.64
N ARG A 38 0.19 13.37 9.72
CA ARG A 38 0.50 12.41 10.77
C ARG A 38 0.85 11.06 10.18
N ARG A 39 2.03 10.60 10.48
CA ARG A 39 2.51 9.29 10.04
C ARG A 39 1.79 8.17 10.79
N PRO A 40 1.17 7.21 10.10
CA PRO A 40 0.63 6.04 10.79
C PRO A 40 1.75 5.09 11.20
N GLU A 41 1.49 4.28 12.22
CA GLU A 41 2.35 3.18 12.55
C GLU A 41 2.20 2.10 11.48
N LEU A 42 3.32 1.69 10.89
CA LEU A 42 3.35 0.59 9.92
C LEU A 42 4.00 -0.63 10.54
N ARG A 43 3.29 -1.72 10.54
CA ARG A 43 3.81 -3.03 10.94
C ARG A 43 3.89 -3.93 9.73
N VAL A 44 5.07 -4.46 9.45
CA VAL A 44 5.29 -5.43 8.37
C VAL A 44 5.48 -6.79 9.03
N ARG A 45 4.58 -7.71 8.74
CA ARG A 45 4.56 -9.04 9.33
C ARG A 45 5.02 -10.10 8.35
N ARG A 46 5.74 -11.10 8.85
CA ARG A 46 6.12 -12.28 8.06
C ARG A 46 5.47 -13.50 8.67
N PRO A 47 4.43 -14.04 8.04
CA PRO A 47 3.79 -15.25 8.53
C PRO A 47 4.59 -16.48 8.14
N SER A 48 4.41 -17.58 8.88
CA SER A 48 4.96 -18.89 8.52
C SER A 48 4.17 -19.55 7.40
N LYS A 49 2.92 -19.11 7.17
CA LYS A 49 2.02 -19.61 6.14
C LYS A 49 1.35 -18.45 5.42
N LYS A 50 0.83 -18.72 4.20
CA LYS A 50 0.04 -17.71 3.50
C LYS A 50 -1.19 -17.36 4.33
N PRO A 51 -1.37 -16.09 4.71
CA PRO A 51 -2.48 -15.69 5.58
C PRO A 51 -3.77 -15.53 4.79
N ASN A 52 -4.90 -15.64 5.49
CA ASN A 52 -6.20 -15.27 4.92
C ASN A 52 -6.33 -13.75 4.76
N ARG A 53 -5.60 -13.01 5.59
CA ARG A 53 -5.62 -11.55 5.59
C ARG A 53 -4.20 -11.05 5.31
N VAL A 54 -4.03 -10.28 4.23
CA VAL A 54 -2.72 -9.76 3.81
C VAL A 54 -2.42 -8.37 4.36
N GLY A 55 -3.42 -7.69 4.89
CA GLY A 55 -3.24 -6.39 5.52
C GLY A 55 -4.49 -5.96 6.26
N PHE A 56 -4.35 -4.95 7.11
CA PHE A 56 -5.48 -4.31 7.78
C PHE A 56 -5.13 -2.91 8.23
N ALA A 57 -6.15 -2.10 8.45
CA ALA A 57 -6.03 -0.75 8.96
C ALA A 57 -6.91 -0.59 10.20
N ILE A 58 -6.39 0.12 11.20
CA ILE A 58 -7.12 0.45 12.43
C ILE A 58 -7.11 1.97 12.58
N PRO A 59 -8.11 2.67 12.02
CA PRO A 59 -8.12 4.13 12.02
C PRO A 59 -8.03 4.75 13.43
N GLY A 60 -8.73 4.16 14.40
CA GLY A 60 -8.71 4.65 15.77
C GLY A 60 -7.33 4.59 16.44
N GLU A 61 -6.46 3.72 15.98
CA GLU A 61 -5.07 3.60 16.47
C GLU A 61 -4.07 4.22 15.51
N TRP A 62 -4.52 4.69 14.38
CA TRP A 62 -3.67 5.26 13.32
C TRP A 62 -2.55 4.31 12.92
N ARG A 63 -2.94 3.06 12.68
CA ARG A 63 -2.02 1.96 12.41
C ARG A 63 -2.47 1.14 11.22
N ILE A 64 -1.49 0.70 10.44
CA ILE A 64 -1.72 -0.25 9.35
C ILE A 64 -0.75 -1.42 9.47
N SER A 65 -1.14 -2.54 8.93
CA SER A 65 -0.32 -3.74 8.89
C SER A 65 -0.30 -4.29 7.47
N VAL A 66 0.88 -4.68 7.02
CA VAL A 66 1.08 -5.38 5.75
C VAL A 66 1.76 -6.71 6.07
N THR A 67 1.24 -7.79 5.52
CA THR A 67 1.80 -9.12 5.74
C THR A 67 2.66 -9.53 4.55
N ALA A 68 3.95 -9.68 4.78
CA ALA A 68 4.89 -10.17 3.78
C ALA A 68 4.81 -11.70 3.75
N TYR A 69 3.82 -12.24 3.03
CA TYR A 69 3.64 -13.68 2.90
C TYR A 69 4.66 -14.28 1.92
N PRO A 70 4.88 -15.61 1.98
CA PRO A 70 5.81 -16.27 1.03
C PRO A 70 5.38 -16.05 -0.41
N GLY A 71 6.31 -15.63 -1.25
CA GLY A 71 6.04 -15.36 -2.66
C GLY A 71 5.48 -13.97 -2.96
N ILE A 72 5.33 -13.12 -1.95
CA ILE A 72 4.86 -11.74 -2.19
C ILE A 72 5.84 -10.99 -3.08
N ARG A 73 5.31 -10.26 -4.04
CA ARG A 73 6.08 -9.42 -4.95
C ARG A 73 5.99 -7.96 -4.53
N ALA A 74 6.89 -7.12 -5.03
CA ALA A 74 6.87 -5.69 -4.70
C ALA A 74 5.52 -5.05 -5.06
N GLY A 75 4.96 -5.38 -6.23
CA GLY A 75 3.64 -4.87 -6.64
C GLY A 75 2.52 -5.27 -5.68
N ASP A 76 2.56 -6.49 -5.16
CA ASP A 76 1.60 -6.95 -4.15
C ASP A 76 1.70 -6.11 -2.88
N ALA A 77 2.92 -5.92 -2.39
CA ALA A 77 3.16 -5.15 -1.17
C ALA A 77 2.73 -3.69 -1.34
N GLN A 78 3.01 -3.10 -2.50
CA GLN A 78 2.61 -1.73 -2.81
C GLN A 78 1.09 -1.59 -2.86
N GLU A 79 0.40 -2.54 -3.49
CA GLU A 79 -1.07 -2.53 -3.51
C GLU A 79 -1.65 -2.63 -2.10
N ILE A 80 -1.15 -3.57 -1.30
CA ILE A 80 -1.63 -3.75 0.08
C ILE A 80 -1.40 -2.48 0.89
N LEU A 81 -0.20 -1.92 0.82
CA LEU A 81 0.15 -0.73 1.59
C LEU A 81 -0.77 0.45 1.25
N LEU A 82 -0.95 0.73 -0.04
CA LEU A 82 -1.80 1.84 -0.46
C LEU A 82 -3.27 1.59 -0.14
N HIS A 83 -3.73 0.34 -0.28
CA HIS A 83 -5.09 -0.05 0.10
C HIS A 83 -5.36 0.30 1.57
N GLU A 84 -4.43 -0.03 2.47
CA GLU A 84 -4.61 0.25 3.90
C GLU A 84 -4.50 1.74 4.20
N LEU A 85 -3.63 2.47 3.52
CA LEU A 85 -3.57 3.93 3.65
C LEU A 85 -4.88 4.59 3.23
N VAL A 86 -5.48 4.11 2.15
CA VAL A 86 -6.78 4.62 1.69
C VAL A 86 -7.87 4.35 2.73
N HIS A 87 -7.83 3.21 3.43
CA HIS A 87 -8.75 2.97 4.54
C HIS A 87 -8.63 4.04 5.63
N LEU A 88 -7.41 4.43 5.99
CA LEU A 88 -7.22 5.50 6.97
C LEU A 88 -7.78 6.82 6.46
N HIS A 89 -7.53 7.14 5.19
CA HIS A 89 -8.01 8.37 4.57
C HIS A 89 -9.53 8.43 4.49
N VAL A 90 -10.16 7.37 3.99
CA VAL A 90 -11.61 7.31 3.84
C VAL A 90 -12.30 7.31 5.20
N GLY A 91 -11.70 6.66 6.21
CA GLY A 91 -12.22 6.64 7.57
C GLY A 91 -12.33 8.02 8.21
N GLU A 92 -11.58 9.01 7.73
CA GLU A 92 -11.65 10.39 8.21
C GLU A 92 -12.86 11.15 7.63
N LEU A 93 -13.41 10.68 6.52
CA LEU A 93 -14.42 11.43 5.79
C LEU A 93 -15.81 11.25 6.41
N PRO A 94 -16.61 12.32 6.46
CA PRO A 94 -18.00 12.21 6.95
C PRO A 94 -18.79 11.18 6.15
N GLY A 95 -19.56 10.35 6.84
CA GLY A 95 -20.41 9.35 6.20
C GLY A 95 -19.66 8.10 5.72
N ALA A 96 -18.40 7.94 6.06
CA ALA A 96 -17.62 6.75 5.70
C ALA A 96 -18.00 5.56 6.58
N HIS A 97 -19.07 4.85 6.23
CA HIS A 97 -19.56 3.70 7.01
C HIS A 97 -19.48 2.38 6.27
N ARG A 98 -18.94 2.36 5.08
CA ARG A 98 -18.71 1.12 4.33
C ARG A 98 -17.23 0.99 3.98
N TRP A 99 -16.60 -0.04 4.54
CA TRP A 99 -15.19 -0.30 4.35
C TRP A 99 -14.75 -0.32 2.87
N HIS A 100 -15.47 -1.05 2.03
CA HIS A 100 -15.11 -1.17 0.62
C HIS A 100 -16.23 -0.70 -0.30
N GLY A 101 -16.93 0.33 0.14
CA GLY A 101 -17.99 0.93 -0.66
C GLY A 101 -17.44 1.75 -1.82
N ARG A 102 -18.37 2.41 -2.53
CA ARG A 102 -18.02 3.20 -3.73
C ARG A 102 -16.97 4.26 -3.43
N GLY A 103 -17.11 4.97 -2.32
CA GLY A 103 -16.15 6.03 -1.94
C GLY A 103 -14.74 5.50 -1.77
N PHE A 104 -14.61 4.36 -1.10
CA PHE A 104 -13.31 3.69 -0.95
C PHE A 104 -12.73 3.29 -2.31
N ARG A 105 -13.54 2.64 -3.16
CA ARG A 105 -13.06 2.17 -4.46
C ARG A 105 -12.62 3.30 -5.37
N LEU A 106 -13.34 4.42 -5.37
CA LEU A 106 -12.96 5.61 -6.14
C LEU A 106 -11.66 6.21 -5.60
N ALA A 107 -11.53 6.32 -4.29
CA ALA A 107 -10.32 6.84 -3.66
C ALA A 107 -9.11 5.93 -3.93
N LEU A 108 -9.29 4.63 -3.82
CA LEU A 108 -8.22 3.66 -4.10
C LEU A 108 -7.77 3.75 -5.56
N HIS A 109 -8.72 3.81 -6.48
CA HIS A 109 -8.40 3.95 -7.91
C HIS A 109 -7.60 5.21 -8.18
N ARG A 110 -8.05 6.34 -7.66
CA ARG A 110 -7.34 7.62 -7.80
C ARG A 110 -5.94 7.52 -7.21
N ALA A 111 -5.81 6.97 -6.01
CA ALA A 111 -4.53 6.81 -5.35
C ALA A 111 -3.56 5.94 -6.16
N MET A 112 -4.05 4.84 -6.71
CA MET A 112 -3.24 3.94 -7.54
C MET A 112 -2.75 4.63 -8.81
N VAL A 113 -3.61 5.41 -9.46
CA VAL A 113 -3.23 6.17 -10.65
C VAL A 113 -2.18 7.23 -10.30
N GLU A 114 -2.39 7.97 -9.22
CA GLU A 114 -1.44 9.00 -8.77
C GLU A 114 -0.09 8.40 -8.38
N ALA A 115 -0.11 7.28 -7.67
CA ALA A 115 1.09 6.68 -7.13
C ALA A 115 1.95 5.97 -8.18
N TYR A 116 1.32 5.29 -9.12
CA TYR A 116 2.00 4.36 -10.02
C TYR A 116 1.76 4.64 -11.50
N GLY A 117 1.00 5.68 -11.82
CA GLY A 117 0.74 6.05 -13.22
C GLY A 117 -0.04 5.00 -14.00
N LEU A 118 -0.95 4.30 -13.33
CA LEU A 118 -1.64 3.18 -13.95
C LEU A 118 -2.70 3.62 -14.94
N GLU A 119 -2.75 2.92 -16.08
CA GLU A 119 -3.81 3.07 -17.08
C GLU A 119 -4.89 2.02 -16.84
N VAL A 120 -5.65 2.21 -15.76
CA VAL A 120 -6.76 1.32 -15.43
C VAL A 120 -8.08 2.04 -15.75
N PRO A 121 -8.96 1.44 -16.57
CA PRO A 121 -10.09 2.17 -17.12
C PRO A 121 -11.17 2.56 -16.12
N ARG A 122 -11.27 1.87 -14.99
CA ARG A 122 -12.30 2.15 -14.00
C ARG A 122 -11.94 1.57 -12.64
N PRO A 123 -12.53 2.10 -11.55
CA PRO A 123 -12.37 1.51 -10.24
C PRO A 123 -12.83 0.07 -10.22
N ARG A 124 -12.01 -0.77 -9.62
CA ARG A 124 -12.30 -2.20 -9.55
C ARG A 124 -12.58 -2.64 -8.14
N SER A 125 -12.96 -3.89 -8.05
CA SER A 125 -13.16 -4.59 -6.81
C SER A 125 -11.92 -4.52 -5.91
N ILE A 126 -12.18 -4.75 -4.64
CA ILE A 126 -11.20 -4.82 -3.56
C ILE A 126 -10.34 -6.08 -3.62
N HIS A 127 -10.51 -6.94 -4.60
CA HIS A 127 -9.72 -8.17 -4.68
C HIS A 127 -8.24 -7.87 -4.85
N HIS A 128 -7.45 -8.45 -3.98
CA HIS A 128 -6.01 -8.37 -4.03
C HIS A 128 -5.49 -8.91 -5.38
N GLY A 129 -4.51 -8.24 -5.94
CA GLY A 129 -3.84 -8.66 -7.16
C GLY A 129 -4.15 -7.82 -8.38
N TYR A 130 -5.32 -7.18 -8.43
CA TYR A 130 -5.70 -6.40 -9.61
C TYR A 130 -4.74 -5.24 -9.87
N TYR A 131 -4.51 -4.42 -8.86
CA TYR A 131 -3.58 -3.30 -9.01
C TYR A 131 -2.13 -3.77 -8.98
N ALA A 132 -1.84 -4.83 -8.23
CA ALA A 132 -0.51 -5.40 -8.18
C ALA A 132 -0.01 -5.80 -9.57
N GLU A 133 -0.85 -6.45 -10.36
CA GLU A 133 -0.50 -6.82 -11.74
C GLU A 133 -0.25 -5.58 -12.60
N ALA A 134 -1.09 -4.57 -12.46
CA ALA A 134 -0.93 -3.31 -13.20
C ALA A 134 0.37 -2.60 -12.79
N ILE A 135 0.69 -2.59 -11.52
CA ILE A 135 1.95 -2.02 -11.01
C ILE A 135 3.15 -2.73 -11.61
N GLU A 136 3.13 -4.06 -11.62
CA GLU A 136 4.21 -4.86 -12.18
C GLU A 136 4.39 -4.62 -13.68
N ARG A 137 3.29 -4.52 -14.43
CA ARG A 137 3.36 -4.20 -15.86
C ARG A 137 3.92 -2.81 -16.12
N ALA A 138 3.50 -1.82 -15.31
CA ALA A 138 3.95 -0.44 -15.46
C ALA A 138 5.44 -0.28 -15.16
N ARG A 139 6.00 -1.16 -14.32
CA ARG A 139 7.40 -1.13 -13.96
C ARG A 139 8.31 -1.43 -15.15
N GLY A 140 7.91 -2.35 -16.02
CA GLY A 140 8.65 -2.70 -17.22
C GLY A 140 9.94 -3.47 -16.98
N PRO A 141 10.52 -4.07 -18.05
CA PRO A 141 11.74 -4.88 -17.92
C PRO A 141 12.95 -4.12 -17.41
N GLU A 142 13.15 -2.88 -17.84
CA GLU A 142 14.30 -2.08 -17.42
C GLU A 142 14.33 -1.84 -15.92
N GLN A 143 13.18 -1.54 -15.33
CA GLN A 143 13.10 -1.33 -13.89
C GLN A 143 13.30 -2.61 -13.11
N LEU A 144 12.88 -3.75 -13.66
CA LEU A 144 13.14 -5.05 -13.06
C LEU A 144 14.63 -5.37 -13.05
N GLU A 145 15.33 -5.09 -14.13
CA GLU A 145 16.78 -5.28 -14.20
C GLU A 145 17.50 -4.40 -13.18
N LEU A 146 17.13 -3.14 -13.05
CA LEU A 146 17.70 -2.23 -12.06
C LEU A 146 17.44 -2.71 -10.64
N ALA A 147 16.24 -3.21 -10.36
CA ALA A 147 15.90 -3.74 -9.05
C ALA A 147 16.72 -4.98 -8.70
N VAL A 148 17.01 -5.84 -9.67
CA VAL A 148 17.84 -7.04 -9.49
C VAL A 148 19.31 -6.66 -9.31
N ALA A 149 19.78 -5.63 -10.03
CA ALA A 149 21.18 -5.17 -9.95
C ALA A 149 21.47 -4.39 -8.66
N ALA A 150 20.45 -3.81 -8.05
CA ALA A 150 20.60 -3.07 -6.80
C ALA A 150 20.64 -4.01 -5.60
#